data_40899a32fa8cd8980c9bfeacd4d761fc
#
_entry.id   40899a32fa8cd8980c9bfeacd4d761fc
#
_cell.length_a   1.000
_cell.length_b   1.000
_cell.length_c   1.000
_cell.angle_alpha   90.00
_cell.angle_beta   90.00
_cell.angle_gamma   90.00
#
_symmetry.space_group_name_H-M   'P 1'
#
loop_
_entity.id
_entity.type
_entity.pdbx_description
1 polymer ?
#
loop_
_entity_poly.entity_id
_entity_poly.type
_entity_poly.pdbx_seq_one_letter_code
_entity_poly.pdbx_strand_id
1 'polypeptide(L)'
;MKLWAALANAFAGWIKITRGQADWRSHFAFTAPGLVTAILIYFFFAFLAVAFASMNIGMPGLTGIASALIVQGLSLVALALAIQGTKAMLKSPQPMLDLMVPGTYVLVFYLIAGAILSLIGGPILVLLWVVLGYLLYRLARVATPWSIGISLAFAVLTVLLLVGMPVTLYMLSNPATPPI
;
A
#
# COMPACT_ATOMS: atom_id res chain seq x y z
N MET A 1 -18.86 0.76 12.34
CA MET A 1 -18.33 1.96 11.62
C MET A 1 -18.68 1.82 10.15
N LYS A 2 -19.21 2.88 9.52
CA LYS A 2 -19.54 2.80 8.09
C LYS A 2 -18.24 2.87 7.30
N LEU A 3 -17.97 1.89 6.46
CA LEU A 3 -16.74 1.72 5.64
C LEU A 3 -16.40 3.01 4.87
N TRP A 4 -17.39 3.64 4.28
CA TRP A 4 -17.25 4.91 3.57
C TRP A 4 -16.77 6.07 4.45
N ALA A 5 -17.21 6.12 5.72
CA ALA A 5 -16.75 7.14 6.64
C ALA A 5 -15.27 6.96 7.00
N ALA A 6 -14.82 5.71 7.19
CA ALA A 6 -13.41 5.42 7.43
C ALA A 6 -12.53 5.80 6.22
N LEU A 7 -12.99 5.50 5.00
CA LEU A 7 -12.28 5.86 3.77
C LEU A 7 -12.24 7.38 3.55
N ALA A 8 -13.36 8.09 3.78
CA ALA A 8 -13.41 9.54 3.65
C ALA A 8 -12.51 10.23 4.69
N ASN A 9 -12.52 9.76 5.94
CA ASN A 9 -11.60 10.25 6.97
C ASN A 9 -10.14 10.01 6.59
N ALA A 10 -9.81 8.81 6.11
CA ALA A 10 -8.45 8.51 5.68
C ALA A 10 -8.02 9.41 4.51
N PHE A 11 -8.90 9.68 3.55
CA PHE A 11 -8.61 10.59 2.44
C PHE A 11 -8.35 12.02 2.95
N ALA A 12 -9.18 12.55 3.85
CA ALA A 12 -8.97 13.84 4.48
C ALA A 12 -7.63 13.89 5.25
N GLY A 13 -7.31 12.81 5.99
CA GLY A 13 -6.03 12.67 6.69
C GLY A 13 -4.84 12.69 5.73
N TRP A 14 -4.96 12.04 4.58
CA TRP A 14 -3.91 12.03 3.56
C TRP A 14 -3.69 13.40 2.91
N ILE A 15 -4.76 14.18 2.67
CA ILE A 15 -4.62 15.58 2.23
C ILE A 15 -3.80 16.39 3.24
N LYS A 16 -4.03 16.18 4.53
CA LYS A 16 -3.28 16.86 5.61
C LYS A 16 -1.81 16.41 5.66
N ILE A 17 -1.53 15.10 5.51
CA ILE A 17 -0.18 14.55 5.43
C ILE A 17 0.60 15.19 4.27
N THR A 18 0.00 15.26 3.08
CA THR A 18 0.66 15.87 1.92
C THR A 18 0.93 17.37 2.10
N ARG A 19 0.07 18.07 2.84
CA ARG A 19 0.24 19.49 3.19
C ARG A 19 1.16 19.71 4.40
N GLY A 20 1.54 18.66 5.13
CA GLY A 20 2.37 18.76 6.34
C GLY A 20 1.65 19.36 7.54
N GLN A 21 0.32 19.26 7.60
CA GLN A 21 -0.49 19.77 8.71
C GLN A 21 -0.37 18.86 9.93
N ALA A 22 -0.25 19.42 11.14
CA ALA A 22 -0.01 18.65 12.36
C ALA A 22 -1.21 17.81 12.83
N ASP A 23 -2.43 18.18 12.45
CA ASP A 23 -3.69 17.57 12.90
C ASP A 23 -4.14 16.35 12.09
N TRP A 24 -3.28 15.84 11.17
CA TRP A 24 -3.57 14.66 10.36
C TRP A 24 -3.88 13.39 11.19
N ARG A 25 -3.30 13.29 12.40
CA ARG A 25 -3.46 12.13 13.28
C ARG A 25 -4.91 11.89 13.71
N SER A 26 -5.72 12.94 13.85
CA SER A 26 -7.13 12.85 14.24
C SER A 26 -8.01 12.09 13.24
N HIS A 27 -7.54 11.90 12.01
CA HIS A 27 -8.25 11.22 10.94
C HIS A 27 -8.01 9.71 10.89
N PHE A 28 -7.09 9.19 11.70
CA PHE A 28 -6.72 7.77 11.71
C PHE A 28 -6.90 7.16 13.11
N ALA A 29 -7.37 5.92 13.15
CA ALA A 29 -7.46 5.16 14.39
C ALA A 29 -6.16 4.35 14.59
N PHE A 30 -5.21 4.87 15.37
CA PHE A 30 -3.91 4.23 15.67
C PHE A 30 -4.04 3.12 16.72
N THR A 31 -4.96 2.20 16.49
CA THR A 31 -5.25 1.07 17.38
C THR A 31 -5.23 -0.24 16.57
N ALA A 32 -5.06 -1.37 17.24
CA ALA A 32 -5.14 -2.66 16.57
C ALA A 32 -6.47 -2.88 15.83
N PRO A 33 -7.67 -2.55 16.39
CA PRO A 33 -8.92 -2.59 15.63
C PRO A 33 -8.95 -1.63 14.45
N GLY A 34 -8.30 -0.45 14.56
CA GLY A 34 -8.17 0.50 13.45
C GLY A 34 -7.35 -0.05 12.29
N LEU A 35 -6.23 -0.73 12.59
CA LEU A 35 -5.42 -1.42 11.59
C LEU A 35 -6.21 -2.57 10.93
N VAL A 36 -6.90 -3.39 11.73
CA VAL A 36 -7.75 -4.48 11.18
C VAL A 36 -8.79 -3.92 10.22
N THR A 37 -9.44 -2.80 10.59
CA THR A 37 -10.39 -2.12 9.71
C THR A 37 -9.74 -1.67 8.40
N ALA A 38 -8.56 -1.07 8.46
CA ALA A 38 -7.81 -0.64 7.26
C ALA A 38 -7.45 -1.84 6.36
N ILE A 39 -6.99 -2.96 6.94
CA ILE A 39 -6.67 -4.20 6.23
C ILE A 39 -7.93 -4.82 5.57
N LEU A 40 -9.07 -4.84 6.27
CA LEU A 40 -10.32 -5.33 5.69
C LEU A 40 -10.77 -4.47 4.51
N ILE A 41 -10.67 -3.14 4.63
CA ILE A 41 -10.93 -2.21 3.52
C ILE A 41 -9.97 -2.49 2.36
N TYR A 42 -8.69 -2.70 2.64
CA TYR A 42 -7.69 -3.04 1.62
C TYR A 42 -8.08 -4.30 0.85
N PHE A 43 -8.38 -5.41 1.53
CA PHE A 43 -8.77 -6.66 0.87
C PHE A 43 -10.11 -6.56 0.13
N PHE A 44 -11.04 -5.76 0.62
CA PHE A 44 -12.27 -5.48 -0.12
C PHE A 44 -11.97 -4.80 -1.47
N PHE A 45 -11.14 -3.76 -1.49
CA PHE A 45 -10.75 -3.10 -2.74
C PHE A 45 -9.81 -3.96 -3.59
N ALA A 46 -8.97 -4.81 -2.99
CA ALA A 46 -8.17 -5.79 -3.72
C ALA A 46 -9.07 -6.79 -4.47
N PHE A 47 -10.12 -7.30 -3.81
CA PHE A 47 -11.11 -8.15 -4.46
C PHE A 47 -11.82 -7.42 -5.62
N LEU A 48 -12.25 -6.18 -5.41
CA LEU A 48 -12.86 -5.38 -6.48
C LEU A 48 -11.90 -5.15 -7.65
N ALA A 49 -10.62 -4.90 -7.38
CA ALA A 49 -9.61 -4.74 -8.42
C ALA A 49 -9.41 -6.03 -9.24
N VAL A 50 -9.39 -7.21 -8.59
CA VAL A 50 -9.35 -8.51 -9.26
C VAL A 50 -10.61 -8.72 -10.11
N ALA A 51 -11.80 -8.46 -9.55
CA ALA A 51 -13.06 -8.59 -10.27
C ALA A 51 -13.08 -7.66 -11.51
N PHE A 52 -12.63 -6.44 -11.35
CA PHE A 52 -12.57 -5.44 -12.43
C PHE A 52 -11.59 -5.88 -13.53
N ALA A 53 -10.39 -6.32 -13.18
CA ALA A 53 -9.41 -6.82 -14.14
C ALA A 53 -9.90 -8.06 -14.91
N SER A 54 -10.81 -8.82 -14.33
CA SER A 54 -11.36 -10.05 -14.91
C SER A 54 -12.57 -9.83 -15.86
N MET A 55 -13.07 -8.59 -15.97
CA MET A 55 -14.30 -8.31 -16.73
C MET A 55 -14.22 -8.73 -18.21
N ASN A 56 -13.04 -8.65 -18.82
CA ASN A 56 -12.84 -8.95 -20.24
C ASN A 56 -12.38 -10.40 -20.51
N ILE A 57 -11.90 -11.11 -19.48
CA ILE A 57 -11.30 -12.45 -19.64
C ILE A 57 -12.08 -13.54 -18.87
N GLY A 58 -13.16 -13.16 -18.19
CA GLY A 58 -13.94 -14.01 -17.31
C GLY A 58 -13.39 -14.08 -15.89
N MET A 59 -14.28 -14.29 -14.92
CA MET A 59 -13.91 -14.39 -13.51
C MET A 59 -13.07 -15.65 -13.28
N PRO A 60 -11.90 -15.53 -12.62
CA PRO A 60 -11.11 -16.70 -12.24
C PRO A 60 -11.89 -17.56 -11.24
N GLY A 61 -11.63 -18.88 -11.26
CA GLY A 61 -12.16 -19.77 -10.24
C GLY A 61 -11.73 -19.40 -8.82
N LEU A 62 -12.30 -20.04 -7.82
CA LEU A 62 -12.04 -19.75 -6.40
C LEU A 62 -10.53 -19.75 -6.06
N THR A 63 -9.79 -20.73 -6.59
CA THR A 63 -8.33 -20.83 -6.42
C THR A 63 -7.59 -19.64 -7.04
N GLY A 64 -8.02 -19.17 -8.20
CA GLY A 64 -7.45 -18.00 -8.87
C GLY A 64 -7.70 -16.70 -8.08
N ILE A 65 -8.91 -16.51 -7.55
CA ILE A 65 -9.24 -15.38 -6.68
C ILE A 65 -8.39 -15.43 -5.41
N ALA A 66 -8.29 -16.59 -4.75
CA ALA A 66 -7.50 -16.76 -3.54
C ALA A 66 -6.01 -16.42 -3.80
N SER A 67 -5.44 -16.94 -4.90
CA SER A 67 -4.05 -16.66 -5.29
C SER A 67 -3.84 -15.16 -5.56
N ALA A 68 -4.76 -14.50 -6.27
CA ALA A 68 -4.69 -13.09 -6.53
C ALA A 68 -4.73 -12.25 -5.24
N LEU A 69 -5.59 -12.61 -4.28
CA LEU A 69 -5.66 -11.94 -2.98
C LEU A 69 -4.39 -12.17 -2.14
N ILE A 70 -3.79 -13.37 -2.20
CA ILE A 70 -2.49 -13.62 -1.56
C ILE A 70 -1.42 -12.71 -2.14
N VAL A 71 -1.33 -12.60 -3.47
CA VAL A 71 -0.38 -11.71 -4.14
C VAL A 71 -0.62 -10.25 -3.73
N GLN A 72 -1.87 -9.80 -3.67
CA GLN A 72 -2.19 -8.47 -3.18
C GLN A 72 -1.79 -8.29 -1.70
N GLY A 73 -1.94 -9.32 -0.88
CA GLY A 73 -1.50 -9.31 0.52
C GLY A 73 0.00 -9.08 0.70
N LEU A 74 0.83 -9.45 -0.29
CA LEU A 74 2.28 -9.17 -0.26
C LEU A 74 2.58 -7.67 -0.17
N SER A 75 1.69 -6.81 -0.67
CA SER A 75 1.85 -5.36 -0.54
C SER A 75 1.80 -4.89 0.93
N LEU A 76 0.93 -5.49 1.73
CA LEU A 76 0.88 -5.21 3.17
C LEU A 76 2.11 -5.75 3.89
N VAL A 77 2.58 -6.93 3.49
CA VAL A 77 3.81 -7.54 4.02
C VAL A 77 5.02 -6.67 3.65
N ALA A 78 5.13 -6.21 2.41
CA ALA A 78 6.18 -5.31 1.95
C ALA A 78 6.23 -4.02 2.79
N LEU A 79 5.07 -3.39 3.00
CA LEU A 79 4.95 -2.21 3.86
C LEU A 79 5.40 -2.51 5.30
N ALA A 80 4.94 -3.61 5.88
CA ALA A 80 5.30 -4.01 7.25
C ALA A 80 6.80 -4.28 7.38
N LEU A 81 7.40 -4.99 6.42
CA LEU A 81 8.84 -5.28 6.39
C LEU A 81 9.67 -4.00 6.24
N ALA A 82 9.27 -3.08 5.36
CA ALA A 82 9.94 -1.81 5.20
C ALA A 82 9.90 -0.98 6.49
N ILE A 83 8.74 -0.91 7.16
CA ILE A 83 8.59 -0.20 8.45
C ILE A 83 9.47 -0.87 9.52
N GLN A 84 9.36 -2.20 9.69
CA GLN A 84 10.12 -2.91 10.72
C GLN A 84 11.63 -2.85 10.46
N GLY A 85 12.06 -3.08 9.22
CA GLY A 85 13.45 -3.02 8.83
C GLY A 85 14.07 -1.63 9.09
N THR A 86 13.39 -0.57 8.65
CA THR A 86 13.86 0.80 8.89
C THR A 86 13.91 1.13 10.39
N LYS A 87 12.87 0.75 11.14
CA LYS A 87 12.85 0.97 12.60
C LYS A 87 13.96 0.19 13.32
N ALA A 88 14.19 -1.07 12.94
CA ALA A 88 15.24 -1.91 13.54
C ALA A 88 16.63 -1.32 13.29
N MET A 89 16.92 -0.88 12.06
CA MET A 89 18.19 -0.25 11.70
C MET A 89 18.44 1.05 12.48
N LEU A 90 17.38 1.83 12.71
CA LEU A 90 17.48 3.13 13.39
C LEU A 90 17.29 3.03 14.91
N LYS A 91 16.96 1.84 15.43
CA LYS A 91 16.54 1.66 16.84
C LYS A 91 15.44 2.66 17.23
N SER A 92 14.51 2.94 16.29
CA SER A 92 13.48 3.97 16.46
C SER A 92 12.38 3.51 17.41
N PRO A 93 12.04 4.27 18.46
CA PRO A 93 11.01 3.94 19.43
C PRO A 93 9.58 4.18 18.90
N GLN A 94 9.41 4.76 17.70
CA GLN A 94 8.12 5.13 17.14
C GLN A 94 7.16 3.92 17.05
N PRO A 95 5.87 4.06 17.41
CA PRO A 95 4.89 3.00 17.24
C PRO A 95 4.77 2.58 15.76
N MET A 96 4.69 1.27 15.52
CA MET A 96 4.52 0.75 14.16
C MET A 96 3.21 1.22 13.52
N LEU A 97 2.17 1.38 14.34
CA LEU A 97 0.83 1.78 13.88
C LEU A 97 0.82 3.18 13.25
N ASP A 98 1.72 4.08 13.66
CA ASP A 98 1.82 5.45 13.13
C ASP A 98 2.13 5.48 11.62
N LEU A 99 2.83 4.47 11.13
CA LEU A 99 3.14 4.30 9.72
C LEU A 99 2.23 3.25 9.05
N MET A 100 1.89 2.17 9.78
CA MET A 100 1.16 1.05 9.20
C MET A 100 -0.29 1.41 8.86
N VAL A 101 -1.00 2.12 9.76
CA VAL A 101 -2.41 2.48 9.53
C VAL A 101 -2.57 3.41 8.31
N PRO A 102 -1.95 4.59 8.25
CA PRO A 102 -2.07 5.45 7.07
C PRO A 102 -1.40 4.82 5.84
N GLY A 103 -0.32 4.04 5.99
CA GLY A 103 0.31 3.30 4.92
C GLY A 103 -0.63 2.27 4.27
N THR A 104 -1.43 1.56 5.06
CA THR A 104 -2.46 0.65 4.52
C THR A 104 -3.51 1.42 3.69
N TYR A 105 -3.96 2.59 4.15
CA TYR A 105 -4.90 3.40 3.37
C TYR A 105 -4.32 3.95 2.07
N VAL A 106 -3.02 4.31 2.04
CA VAL A 106 -2.42 4.73 0.77
C VAL A 106 -2.34 3.58 -0.23
N LEU A 107 -2.15 2.34 0.24
CA LEU A 107 -2.24 1.17 -0.64
C LEU A 107 -3.66 0.95 -1.18
N VAL A 108 -4.72 1.25 -0.39
CA VAL A 108 -6.11 1.27 -0.90
C VAL A 108 -6.26 2.28 -2.03
N PHE A 109 -5.77 3.51 -1.84
CA PHE A 109 -5.84 4.54 -2.89
C PHE A 109 -5.03 4.16 -4.12
N TYR A 110 -3.87 3.51 -3.94
CA TYR A 110 -3.06 2.96 -5.01
C TYR A 110 -3.83 1.90 -5.82
N LEU A 111 -4.54 0.97 -5.16
CA LEU A 111 -5.38 -0.03 -5.83
C LEU A 111 -6.53 0.62 -6.63
N ILE A 112 -7.22 1.58 -6.04
CA ILE A 112 -8.33 2.29 -6.70
C ILE A 112 -7.80 3.04 -7.92
N ALA A 113 -6.73 3.82 -7.75
CA ALA A 113 -6.12 4.58 -8.84
C ALA A 113 -5.58 3.65 -9.94
N GLY A 114 -4.94 2.52 -9.55
CA GLY A 114 -4.46 1.51 -10.49
C GLY A 114 -5.57 0.89 -11.31
N ALA A 115 -6.69 0.53 -10.68
CA ALA A 115 -7.87 0.01 -11.38
C ALA A 115 -8.45 1.02 -12.38
N ILE A 116 -8.55 2.29 -12.00
CA ILE A 116 -9.04 3.35 -12.90
C ILE A 116 -8.07 3.60 -14.05
N LEU A 117 -6.78 3.72 -13.77
CA LEU A 117 -5.76 4.03 -14.79
C LEU A 117 -5.48 2.83 -15.71
N SER A 118 -5.75 1.60 -15.26
CA SER A 118 -5.65 0.42 -16.13
C SER A 118 -6.60 0.48 -17.34
N LEU A 119 -7.69 1.26 -17.25
CA LEU A 119 -8.60 1.52 -18.38
C LEU A 119 -7.94 2.34 -19.50
N ILE A 120 -6.99 3.21 -19.11
CA ILE A 120 -6.26 4.06 -20.06
C ILE A 120 -5.07 3.30 -20.64
N GLY A 121 -4.46 2.43 -19.82
CA GLY A 121 -3.29 1.63 -20.19
C GLY A 121 -2.00 2.42 -20.33
N GLY A 122 -0.97 1.76 -20.85
CA GLY A 122 0.30 2.38 -21.18
C GLY A 122 1.20 2.76 -19.96
N PRO A 123 2.20 3.61 -20.19
CA PRO A 123 3.23 3.92 -19.18
C PRO A 123 2.72 4.75 -17.99
N ILE A 124 1.47 5.19 -18.03
CA ILE A 124 0.87 5.99 -16.94
C ILE A 124 0.87 5.22 -15.60
N LEU A 125 0.86 3.87 -15.65
CA LEU A 125 0.93 3.03 -14.46
C LEU A 125 2.27 3.19 -13.70
N VAL A 126 3.35 3.53 -14.39
CA VAL A 126 4.65 3.80 -13.76
C VAL A 126 4.58 5.04 -12.87
N LEU A 127 3.78 6.03 -13.24
CA LEU A 127 3.57 7.24 -12.44
C LEU A 127 2.94 6.92 -11.09
N LEU A 128 2.13 5.86 -10.99
CA LEU A 128 1.56 5.43 -9.71
C LEU A 128 2.62 5.02 -8.70
N TRP A 129 3.71 4.37 -9.12
CA TRP A 129 4.80 4.02 -8.23
C TRP A 129 5.54 5.25 -7.71
N VAL A 130 5.73 6.25 -8.57
CA VAL A 130 6.33 7.53 -8.18
C VAL A 130 5.45 8.27 -7.18
N VAL A 131 4.14 8.33 -7.46
CA VAL A 131 3.15 8.95 -6.56
C VAL A 131 3.09 8.20 -5.22
N LEU A 132 3.05 6.87 -5.24
CA LEU A 132 3.07 6.05 -4.04
C LEU A 132 4.34 6.28 -3.22
N GLY A 133 5.51 6.29 -3.87
CA GLY A 133 6.79 6.58 -3.23
C GLY A 133 6.80 7.98 -2.59
N TYR A 134 6.29 8.98 -3.29
CA TYR A 134 6.15 10.33 -2.75
C TYR A 134 5.23 10.37 -1.52
N LEU A 135 4.08 9.70 -1.56
CA LEU A 135 3.15 9.64 -0.43
C LEU A 135 3.79 8.95 0.78
N LEU A 136 4.47 7.82 0.59
CA LEU A 136 5.19 7.12 1.65
C LEU A 136 6.33 7.97 2.24
N TYR A 137 7.06 8.69 1.39
CA TYR A 137 8.06 9.67 1.83
C TYR A 137 7.41 10.76 2.71
N ARG A 138 6.30 11.36 2.26
CA ARG A 138 5.58 12.38 3.02
C ARG A 138 5.07 11.84 4.36
N LEU A 139 4.54 10.62 4.36
CA LEU A 139 4.11 9.95 5.59
C LEU A 139 5.27 9.81 6.58
N ALA A 140 6.41 9.27 6.13
CA ALA A 140 7.59 9.11 6.98
C ALA A 140 8.07 10.46 7.55
N ARG A 141 8.09 11.52 6.74
CA ARG A 141 8.50 12.88 7.15
C ARG A 141 7.59 13.50 8.21
N VAL A 142 6.30 13.22 8.16
CA VAL A 142 5.31 13.83 9.06
C VAL A 142 5.07 12.96 10.31
N ALA A 143 5.15 11.63 10.16
CA ALA A 143 4.87 10.70 11.25
C ALA A 143 6.08 10.43 12.15
N THR A 144 7.30 10.66 11.66
CA THR A 144 8.54 10.30 12.37
C THR A 144 9.55 11.44 12.37
N PRO A 145 10.52 11.45 13.31
CA PRO A 145 11.62 12.41 13.32
C PRO A 145 12.76 12.03 12.33
N TRP A 146 12.51 11.15 11.36
CA TRP A 146 13.52 10.68 10.43
C TRP A 146 14.03 11.79 9.52
N SER A 147 15.31 11.73 9.19
CA SER A 147 15.90 12.66 8.23
C SER A 147 15.31 12.49 6.83
N ILE A 148 15.54 13.47 5.95
CA ILE A 148 15.10 13.43 4.55
C ILE A 148 15.62 12.16 3.86
N GLY A 149 16.92 11.85 4.03
CA GLY A 149 17.53 10.67 3.42
C GLY A 149 16.91 9.35 3.88
N ILE A 150 16.65 9.21 5.20
CA ILE A 150 16.01 8.01 5.76
C ILE A 150 14.57 7.85 5.26
N SER A 151 13.81 8.95 5.24
CA SER A 151 12.42 8.92 4.75
C SER A 151 12.35 8.57 3.26
N LEU A 152 13.31 9.06 2.46
CA LEU A 152 13.43 8.69 1.06
C LEU A 152 13.83 7.23 0.89
N ALA A 153 14.83 6.76 1.65
CA ALA A 153 15.25 5.35 1.62
C ALA A 153 14.10 4.41 2.01
N PHE A 154 13.32 4.75 3.04
CA PHE A 154 12.12 4.02 3.43
C PHE A 154 11.10 3.93 2.28
N ALA A 155 10.81 5.06 1.63
CA ALA A 155 9.85 5.11 0.53
C ALA A 155 10.33 4.24 -0.67
N VAL A 156 11.60 4.37 -1.06
CA VAL A 156 12.19 3.58 -2.14
C VAL A 156 12.20 2.10 -1.79
N LEU A 157 12.63 1.73 -0.58
CA LEU A 157 12.62 0.34 -0.10
C LEU A 157 11.22 -0.25 -0.15
N THR A 158 10.21 0.51 0.30
CA THR A 158 8.82 0.04 0.28
C THR A 158 8.34 -0.22 -1.15
N VAL A 159 8.60 0.69 -2.08
CA VAL A 159 8.22 0.52 -3.50
C VAL A 159 8.97 -0.66 -4.13
N LEU A 160 10.26 -0.82 -3.85
CA LEU A 160 11.04 -1.96 -4.33
C LEU A 160 10.50 -3.31 -3.82
N LEU A 161 10.11 -3.38 -2.54
CA LEU A 161 9.51 -4.59 -1.99
C LEU A 161 8.11 -4.85 -2.57
N LEU A 162 7.30 -3.79 -2.76
CA LEU A 162 5.98 -3.90 -3.38
C LEU A 162 6.02 -4.50 -4.79
N VAL A 163 7.03 -4.14 -5.57
CA VAL A 163 7.23 -4.68 -6.92
C VAL A 163 7.98 -6.01 -6.88
N GLY A 164 9.04 -6.09 -6.09
CA GLY A 164 9.95 -7.23 -6.05
C GLY A 164 9.32 -8.49 -5.48
N MET A 165 8.52 -8.39 -4.41
CA MET A 165 7.94 -9.58 -3.78
C MET A 165 6.98 -10.36 -4.71
N PRO A 166 6.01 -9.74 -5.40
CA PRO A 166 5.18 -10.44 -6.38
C PRO A 166 5.99 -11.03 -7.54
N VAL A 167 6.97 -10.29 -8.06
CA VAL A 167 7.84 -10.77 -9.14
C VAL A 167 8.64 -11.98 -8.70
N THR A 168 9.23 -11.95 -7.50
CA THR A 168 9.98 -13.08 -6.95
C THR A 168 9.07 -14.30 -6.77
N LEU A 169 7.86 -14.10 -6.24
CA LEU A 169 6.89 -15.19 -6.10
C LEU A 169 6.53 -15.80 -7.46
N TYR A 170 6.30 -14.95 -8.47
CA TYR A 170 6.03 -15.39 -9.83
C TYR A 170 7.18 -16.24 -10.41
N MET A 171 8.42 -15.78 -10.27
CA MET A 171 9.59 -16.50 -10.73
C MET A 171 9.78 -17.87 -10.05
N LEU A 172 9.52 -17.92 -8.75
CA LEU A 172 9.61 -19.18 -7.99
C LEU A 172 8.49 -20.15 -8.37
N SER A 173 7.31 -19.65 -8.74
CA SER A 173 6.18 -20.47 -9.18
C SER A 173 6.30 -20.97 -10.62
N ASN A 174 7.11 -20.29 -11.47
CA ASN A 174 7.28 -20.56 -12.89
C ASN A 174 8.78 -20.59 -13.28
N PRO A 175 9.56 -21.55 -12.76
CA PRO A 175 11.01 -21.57 -12.94
C PRO A 175 11.48 -21.75 -14.39
N ALA A 176 10.60 -22.22 -15.29
CA ALA A 176 10.91 -22.48 -16.70
C ALA A 176 10.66 -21.29 -17.66
N THR A 177 10.05 -20.23 -17.19
CA THR A 177 9.77 -19.04 -18.01
C THR A 177 10.67 -17.89 -17.56
N PRO A 178 11.70 -17.50 -18.39
CA PRO A 178 12.44 -16.28 -18.07
C PRO A 178 11.49 -15.08 -18.08
N PRO A 179 11.71 -14.08 -17.23
CA PRO A 179 10.92 -12.84 -17.26
C PRO A 179 11.16 -12.14 -18.60
N ILE A 180 10.07 -11.81 -19.25
CA ILE A 180 10.07 -11.00 -20.48
C ILE A 180 10.36 -9.54 -20.13
#